data_c9a24395d13d6268e2fed8357c6dba2f
#
_entry.id   c9a24395d13d6268e2fed8357c6dba2f
#
_cell.length_a   1.000
_cell.length_b   1.000
_cell.length_c   1.000
_cell.angle_alpha   90.00
_cell.angle_beta   90.00
_cell.angle_gamma   90.00
#
_symmetry.space_group_name_H-M   'P 1'
#
loop_
_entity.id
_entity.type
_entity.pdbx_description
1 polymer ?
#
loop_
_entity_poly.entity_id
_entity_poly.type
_entity_poly.pdbx_seq_one_letter_code
_entity_poly.pdbx_strand_id
1 'polypeptide(L)'
;VSFVYKIARTKQEFDQIHRLNYKTFVEEIPQHEKNDKKLLIDKFHYENTYLICVKDTKLIGMIAVRANRPFSLDHKLPNLDEQLPVRPKNPCEIRLLSVEEEYRNNGRVFFGLAQLMSNFCLKKGYDVALISGTTRQEKLYRQLGFKPFSSLTGTAEASFWPMYLTKQTFDESLAGRILKEPVSFLPGPIKIAQAVKEALGVEPVSHRSDEFSYQMQSVREKLCTMTNAKYVEVLVGSGTLANDVIAAQLALLGGRGLILNNGEFGSRLIDHANRAGLSFTKLEKKWGIPITVVEIEQELEKGKYTWLWAVHSETSTGMLNNIEGLKKLCQLNKVRLCLDCISTIGAVKLDLSDIYLASGVSGKAIGGYTGLSLVFHNHEIIPNQSIPRYLDLGMYAHNDSIPYSHSSNLLEALDKALHKYENNDYYLEIKNRYELICNYLENLGLQILTPREYSSPAIMTVLLPEHISSKDFGDDMALQGYYLHYESAYLQEKKWIQISCLSNHDEKKILKMLTAFELLLHQYTREPSK
;
A
#
# COMPACT_ATOMS: atom_id res chain seq x y z
N VAL A 1 15.70 1.45 25.80
CA VAL A 1 16.02 0.10 25.29
C VAL A 1 15.05 -0.18 24.14
N SER A 2 15.57 -0.25 22.92
CA SER A 2 14.78 -0.49 21.71
C SER A 2 14.82 -1.96 21.34
N PHE A 3 13.63 -2.53 21.08
CA PHE A 3 13.45 -3.86 20.51
C PHE A 3 13.13 -3.74 19.03
N VAL A 4 13.69 -4.64 18.21
CA VAL A 4 13.34 -4.79 16.80
C VAL A 4 12.55 -6.08 16.60
N TYR A 5 11.45 -6.01 15.88
CA TYR A 5 10.57 -7.15 15.58
C TYR A 5 10.63 -7.44 14.09
N LYS A 6 10.96 -8.67 13.71
CA LYS A 6 11.20 -9.05 12.30
C LYS A 6 10.99 -10.55 12.07
N ILE A 7 11.05 -10.97 10.80
CA ILE A 7 11.16 -12.39 10.43
C ILE A 7 12.64 -12.80 10.53
N ALA A 8 12.92 -13.96 11.11
CA ALA A 8 14.26 -14.55 11.11
C ALA A 8 14.65 -15.00 9.70
N ARG A 9 15.85 -14.62 9.26
CA ARG A 9 16.36 -14.92 7.91
C ARG A 9 17.81 -15.35 7.88
N THR A 10 18.59 -15.02 8.92
CA THR A 10 20.03 -15.29 8.94
C THR A 10 20.35 -16.58 9.70
N LYS A 11 21.46 -17.22 9.32
CA LYS A 11 21.95 -18.40 10.03
C LYS A 11 22.18 -18.12 11.53
N GLN A 12 22.71 -16.95 11.85
CA GLN A 12 22.95 -16.54 13.23
C GLN A 12 21.64 -16.47 14.05
N GLU A 13 20.56 -15.95 13.44
CA GLU A 13 19.24 -15.91 14.09
C GLU A 13 18.70 -17.32 14.30
N PHE A 14 18.80 -18.21 13.31
CA PHE A 14 18.37 -19.59 13.45
C PHE A 14 19.16 -20.34 14.53
N ASP A 15 20.46 -20.13 14.62
CA ASP A 15 21.29 -20.73 15.69
C ASP A 15 20.84 -20.24 17.08
N GLN A 16 20.51 -18.95 17.22
CA GLN A 16 19.96 -18.41 18.48
C GLN A 16 18.56 -18.96 18.78
N ILE A 17 17.69 -19.12 17.77
CA ILE A 17 16.37 -19.76 17.90
C ILE A 17 16.52 -21.18 18.44
N HIS A 18 17.42 -21.98 17.90
CA HIS A 18 17.64 -23.37 18.35
C HIS A 18 18.14 -23.45 19.79
N ARG A 19 18.97 -22.48 20.22
CA ARG A 19 19.42 -22.36 21.62
C ARG A 19 18.28 -21.95 22.56
N LEU A 20 17.47 -20.96 22.16
CA LEU A 20 16.32 -20.52 22.96
C LEU A 20 15.26 -21.63 23.07
N ASN A 21 15.02 -22.39 21.98
CA ASN A 21 14.19 -23.58 22.00
C ASN A 21 14.69 -24.63 23.00
N TYR A 22 15.99 -24.92 22.99
CA TYR A 22 16.57 -25.88 23.92
C TYR A 22 16.38 -25.42 25.37
N LYS A 23 16.72 -24.17 25.67
CA LYS A 23 16.52 -23.61 27.00
C LYS A 23 15.08 -23.71 27.47
N THR A 24 14.12 -23.34 26.61
CA THR A 24 12.69 -23.32 26.97
C THR A 24 12.09 -24.72 27.03
N PHE A 25 12.31 -25.58 26.03
CA PHE A 25 11.56 -26.84 25.85
C PHE A 25 12.35 -28.10 26.28
N VAL A 26 13.60 -27.95 26.74
CA VAL A 26 14.41 -29.03 27.30
C VAL A 26 14.80 -28.75 28.76
N GLU A 27 15.25 -27.52 29.06
CA GLU A 27 15.73 -27.18 30.39
C GLU A 27 14.61 -26.70 31.33
N GLU A 28 13.77 -25.75 30.87
CA GLU A 28 12.69 -25.16 31.69
C GLU A 28 11.39 -25.99 31.66
N ILE A 29 11.02 -26.51 30.50
CA ILE A 29 9.82 -27.35 30.28
C ILE A 29 10.32 -28.64 29.64
N PRO A 30 10.57 -29.70 30.40
CA PRO A 30 11.22 -30.92 29.92
C PRO A 30 10.31 -31.75 29.00
N GLN A 31 10.13 -31.25 27.75
CA GLN A 31 9.36 -31.94 26.70
C GLN A 31 10.23 -32.75 25.74
N HIS A 32 11.56 -32.55 25.78
CA HIS A 32 12.53 -33.24 24.94
C HIS A 32 13.75 -33.67 25.75
N GLU A 33 14.49 -34.66 25.25
CA GLU A 33 15.71 -35.14 25.85
C GLU A 33 16.86 -34.14 25.78
N LYS A 34 17.73 -34.14 26.78
CA LYS A 34 18.93 -33.32 26.82
C LYS A 34 19.94 -33.80 25.77
N ASN A 35 20.68 -32.86 25.16
CA ASN A 35 21.79 -33.20 24.28
C ASN A 35 23.02 -32.28 24.54
N ASP A 36 24.20 -32.77 24.19
CA ASP A 36 25.49 -32.08 24.47
C ASP A 36 25.63 -30.75 23.71
N LYS A 37 24.99 -30.61 22.55
CA LYS A 37 25.05 -29.40 21.72
C LYS A 37 24.21 -28.25 22.27
N LYS A 38 23.32 -28.54 23.22
CA LYS A 38 22.33 -27.58 23.76
C LYS A 38 21.54 -26.85 22.66
N LEU A 39 21.14 -27.58 21.64
CA LEU A 39 20.35 -27.10 20.51
C LEU A 39 19.10 -27.96 20.35
N LEU A 40 17.96 -27.31 20.15
CA LEU A 40 16.70 -27.97 19.78
C LEU A 40 16.21 -27.41 18.44
N ILE A 41 16.42 -28.19 17.39
CA ILE A 41 15.87 -27.88 16.05
C ILE A 41 14.47 -28.48 15.98
N ASP A 42 13.47 -27.63 15.75
CA ASP A 42 12.10 -28.11 15.59
C ASP A 42 11.98 -29.00 14.34
N LYS A 43 11.20 -30.09 14.43
CA LYS A 43 11.01 -31.02 13.31
C LYS A 43 10.43 -30.38 12.06
N PHE A 44 9.74 -29.23 12.19
CA PHE A 44 9.17 -28.44 11.10
C PHE A 44 9.99 -27.18 10.80
N HIS A 45 11.26 -27.15 11.17
CA HIS A 45 12.12 -25.98 11.02
C HIS A 45 12.05 -25.32 9.63
N TYR A 46 12.08 -26.12 8.56
CA TYR A 46 12.05 -25.64 7.17
C TYR A 46 10.67 -25.17 6.69
N GLU A 47 9.61 -25.45 7.45
CA GLU A 47 8.25 -25.05 7.15
C GLU A 47 7.79 -23.87 8.04
N ASN A 48 8.48 -23.65 9.15
CA ASN A 48 8.19 -22.57 10.09
C ASN A 48 8.65 -21.22 9.55
N THR A 49 7.80 -20.21 9.70
CA THR A 49 8.22 -18.80 9.69
C THR A 49 8.43 -18.37 11.13
N TYR A 50 9.64 -17.99 11.50
CA TYR A 50 9.95 -17.52 12.84
C TYR A 50 9.84 -16.00 12.90
N LEU A 51 8.92 -15.53 13.72
CA LEU A 51 8.73 -14.12 14.07
C LEU A 51 9.54 -13.86 15.34
N ILE A 52 10.49 -12.94 15.29
CA ILE A 52 11.47 -12.74 16.35
C ILE A 52 11.47 -11.31 16.90
N CYS A 53 11.87 -11.23 18.16
CA CYS A 53 12.23 -9.99 18.82
C CYS A 53 13.73 -10.02 19.11
N VAL A 54 14.47 -9.01 18.65
CA VAL A 54 15.91 -8.86 18.89
C VAL A 54 16.21 -7.54 19.60
N LYS A 55 17.25 -7.56 20.42
CA LYS A 55 17.83 -6.39 21.03
C LYS A 55 19.31 -6.38 20.65
N ASP A 56 19.72 -5.35 19.92
CA ASP A 56 21.02 -5.32 19.25
C ASP A 56 21.17 -6.55 18.32
N THR A 57 22.03 -7.50 18.62
CA THR A 57 22.19 -8.76 17.86
C THR A 57 21.69 -10.00 18.62
N LYS A 58 21.13 -9.82 19.83
CA LYS A 58 20.68 -10.91 20.70
C LYS A 58 19.19 -11.19 20.48
N LEU A 59 18.84 -12.45 20.22
CA LEU A 59 17.47 -12.91 20.20
C LEU A 59 16.90 -12.88 21.64
N ILE A 60 15.74 -12.20 21.79
CA ILE A 60 15.06 -12.03 23.08
C ILE A 60 13.81 -12.90 23.18
N GLY A 61 13.15 -13.13 22.06
CA GLY A 61 11.97 -13.95 22.02
C GLY A 61 11.54 -14.29 20.60
N MET A 62 10.68 -15.28 20.47
CA MET A 62 10.19 -15.75 19.18
C MET A 62 8.83 -16.40 19.26
N ILE A 63 8.15 -16.48 18.11
CA ILE A 63 6.98 -17.29 17.80
C ILE A 63 7.21 -17.93 16.43
N ALA A 64 6.84 -19.19 16.25
CA ALA A 64 6.82 -19.86 14.95
C ALA A 64 5.40 -19.95 14.41
N VAL A 65 5.21 -19.69 13.13
CA VAL A 65 3.96 -19.85 12.40
C VAL A 65 4.16 -20.86 11.28
N ARG A 66 3.26 -21.82 11.17
CA ARG A 66 3.25 -22.87 10.15
C ARG A 66 1.88 -22.99 9.50
N ALA A 67 1.83 -23.04 8.18
CA ALA A 67 0.58 -23.16 7.43
C ALA A 67 0.41 -24.53 6.74
N ASN A 68 1.50 -25.29 6.58
CA ASN A 68 1.46 -26.60 5.91
C ASN A 68 0.88 -27.66 6.86
N ARG A 69 -0.10 -28.42 6.36
CA ARG A 69 -0.62 -29.61 7.05
C ARG A 69 0.23 -30.86 6.74
N PRO A 70 0.21 -31.89 7.62
CA PRO A 70 -0.55 -31.97 8.86
C PRO A 70 0.05 -31.08 9.97
N PHE A 71 -0.81 -30.43 10.76
CA PHE A 71 -0.40 -29.71 11.96
C PHE A 71 -0.02 -30.67 13.08
N SER A 72 0.67 -30.19 14.12
CA SER A 72 0.93 -31.06 15.28
C SER A 72 -0.36 -31.48 16.01
N LEU A 73 -1.40 -30.66 15.92
CA LEU A 73 -2.73 -30.97 16.43
C LEU A 73 -3.46 -32.03 15.61
N ASP A 74 -3.25 -32.15 14.29
CA ASP A 74 -3.84 -33.21 13.46
C ASP A 74 -3.42 -34.61 13.93
N HIS A 75 -2.20 -34.73 14.45
CA HIS A 75 -1.71 -36.01 15.02
C HIS A 75 -2.25 -36.30 16.41
N LYS A 76 -2.81 -35.33 17.11
CA LYS A 76 -3.28 -35.42 18.48
C LYS A 76 -4.80 -35.51 18.60
N LEU A 77 -5.51 -34.95 17.61
CA LEU A 77 -6.97 -34.85 17.58
C LEU A 77 -7.49 -35.40 16.25
N PRO A 78 -8.24 -36.50 16.26
CA PRO A 78 -8.91 -37.01 15.06
C PRO A 78 -9.96 -35.99 14.61
N ASN A 79 -10.12 -35.80 13.29
CA ASN A 79 -11.12 -34.92 12.71
C ASN A 79 -11.05 -33.48 13.26
N LEU A 80 -9.85 -32.91 13.33
CA LEU A 80 -9.58 -31.60 13.93
C LEU A 80 -10.55 -30.51 13.45
N ASP A 81 -10.81 -30.45 12.15
CA ASP A 81 -11.66 -29.39 11.54
C ASP A 81 -13.13 -29.50 11.95
N GLU A 82 -13.61 -30.73 12.24
CA GLU A 82 -15.00 -30.96 12.68
C GLU A 82 -15.22 -30.55 14.14
N GLN A 83 -14.14 -30.48 14.92
CA GLN A 83 -14.20 -30.07 16.33
C GLN A 83 -14.14 -28.53 16.49
N LEU A 84 -13.75 -27.81 15.44
CA LEU A 84 -13.64 -26.35 15.48
C LEU A 84 -15.02 -25.68 15.44
N PRO A 85 -15.25 -24.61 16.24
CA PRO A 85 -16.52 -23.87 16.23
C PRO A 85 -16.69 -23.02 14.97
N VAL A 86 -15.67 -22.93 14.13
CA VAL A 86 -15.66 -22.22 12.85
C VAL A 86 -15.04 -23.14 11.79
N ARG A 87 -15.56 -23.10 10.57
CA ARG A 87 -14.99 -23.88 9.47
C ARG A 87 -13.78 -23.13 8.89
N PRO A 88 -12.54 -23.65 9.05
CA PRO A 88 -11.36 -22.96 8.56
C PRO A 88 -11.26 -23.06 7.04
N LYS A 89 -10.86 -21.95 6.38
CA LYS A 89 -10.56 -21.90 4.94
C LYS A 89 -9.06 -21.87 4.69
N ASN A 90 -8.33 -21.13 5.51
CA ASN A 90 -6.87 -20.97 5.42
C ASN A 90 -6.25 -20.94 6.83
N PRO A 91 -6.21 -22.10 7.52
CA PRO A 91 -5.70 -22.16 8.89
C PRO A 91 -4.17 -22.13 8.96
N CYS A 92 -3.64 -21.72 10.12
CA CYS A 92 -2.23 -21.86 10.47
C CYS A 92 -2.08 -22.42 11.89
N GLU A 93 -0.90 -22.96 12.20
CA GLU A 93 -0.51 -23.39 13.54
C GLU A 93 0.54 -22.44 14.11
N ILE A 94 0.27 -21.93 15.32
CA ILE A 94 1.22 -21.11 16.10
C ILE A 94 1.96 -22.03 17.05
N ARG A 95 3.28 -21.90 17.08
CA ARG A 95 4.17 -22.81 17.79
C ARG A 95 5.30 -22.08 18.49
N LEU A 96 5.96 -22.73 19.43
CA LEU A 96 7.26 -22.37 19.98
C LEU A 96 7.34 -20.94 20.51
N LEU A 97 6.30 -20.45 21.20
CA LEU A 97 6.39 -19.15 21.87
C LEU A 97 7.42 -19.26 23.01
N SER A 98 8.53 -18.56 22.85
CA SER A 98 9.62 -18.51 23.80
C SER A 98 10.11 -17.09 23.99
N VAL A 99 10.39 -16.71 25.24
CA VAL A 99 10.96 -15.40 25.62
C VAL A 99 12.02 -15.64 26.69
N GLU A 100 13.17 -14.99 26.55
CA GLU A 100 14.23 -15.01 27.55
C GLU A 100 13.70 -14.57 28.93
N GLU A 101 14.09 -15.25 29.98
CA GLU A 101 13.54 -15.11 31.35
C GLU A 101 13.58 -13.65 31.84
N GLU A 102 14.70 -12.96 31.62
CA GLU A 102 14.92 -11.57 32.03
C GLU A 102 13.93 -10.57 31.39
N TYR A 103 13.24 -10.95 30.29
CA TYR A 103 12.31 -10.08 29.56
C TYR A 103 10.83 -10.50 29.72
N ARG A 104 10.51 -11.55 30.47
CA ARG A 104 9.12 -12.05 30.61
C ARG A 104 8.22 -11.12 31.43
N ASN A 105 8.79 -10.36 32.36
CA ASN A 105 8.03 -9.60 33.34
C ASN A 105 7.53 -8.23 32.86
N ASN A 106 8.08 -7.66 31.77
CA ASN A 106 7.71 -6.32 31.32
C ASN A 106 6.63 -6.30 30.22
N GLY A 107 6.19 -7.43 29.74
CA GLY A 107 5.15 -7.60 28.72
C GLY A 107 5.50 -7.06 27.32
N ARG A 108 6.49 -6.20 27.16
CA ARG A 108 6.79 -5.53 25.87
C ARG A 108 7.15 -6.54 24.78
N VAL A 109 8.01 -7.51 25.09
CA VAL A 109 8.43 -8.53 24.12
C VAL A 109 7.24 -9.39 23.71
N PHE A 110 6.43 -9.80 24.66
CA PHE A 110 5.25 -10.61 24.41
C PHE A 110 4.21 -9.88 23.55
N PHE A 111 3.83 -8.66 23.93
CA PHE A 111 2.86 -7.88 23.15
C PHE A 111 3.40 -7.50 21.76
N GLY A 112 4.69 -7.24 21.63
CA GLY A 112 5.31 -7.00 20.33
C GLY A 112 5.29 -8.24 19.43
N LEU A 113 5.60 -9.44 19.97
CA LEU A 113 5.48 -10.69 19.23
C LEU A 113 4.02 -11.02 18.88
N ALA A 114 3.08 -10.71 19.76
CA ALA A 114 1.65 -10.89 19.50
C ALA A 114 1.16 -9.98 18.37
N GLN A 115 1.62 -8.72 18.34
CA GLN A 115 1.34 -7.79 17.24
C GLN A 115 1.92 -8.31 15.92
N LEU A 116 3.17 -8.77 15.95
CA LEU A 116 3.85 -9.33 14.79
C LEU A 116 3.10 -10.54 14.24
N MET A 117 2.68 -11.46 15.11
CA MET A 117 1.90 -12.65 14.78
C MET A 117 0.56 -12.26 14.14
N SER A 118 -0.18 -11.35 14.77
CA SER A 118 -1.48 -10.89 14.26
C SER A 118 -1.34 -10.28 12.87
N ASN A 119 -0.39 -9.35 12.70
CA ASN A 119 -0.14 -8.70 11.42
C ASN A 119 0.32 -9.69 10.35
N PHE A 120 1.14 -10.68 10.72
CA PHE A 120 1.56 -11.75 9.82
C PHE A 120 0.39 -12.61 9.36
N CYS A 121 -0.45 -13.06 10.29
CA CYS A 121 -1.62 -13.88 9.97
C CYS A 121 -2.60 -13.12 9.06
N LEU A 122 -2.87 -11.85 9.35
CA LEU A 122 -3.73 -11.00 8.52
C LEU A 122 -3.13 -10.79 7.11
N LYS A 123 -1.82 -10.50 7.01
CA LYS A 123 -1.13 -10.33 5.72
C LYS A 123 -1.16 -11.59 4.87
N LYS A 124 -1.06 -12.77 5.51
CA LYS A 124 -1.12 -14.08 4.82
C LYS A 124 -2.55 -14.55 4.54
N GLY A 125 -3.57 -13.84 5.05
CA GLY A 125 -4.97 -14.21 4.89
C GLY A 125 -5.34 -15.47 5.69
N TYR A 126 -4.63 -15.76 6.79
CA TYR A 126 -5.02 -16.86 7.68
C TYR A 126 -6.26 -16.46 8.47
N ASP A 127 -7.28 -17.32 8.42
CA ASP A 127 -8.58 -17.08 9.06
C ASP A 127 -8.70 -17.71 10.45
N VAL A 128 -7.94 -18.76 10.70
CA VAL A 128 -7.90 -19.47 11.98
C VAL A 128 -6.45 -19.81 12.36
N ALA A 129 -6.01 -19.39 13.53
CA ALA A 129 -4.75 -19.81 14.11
C ALA A 129 -5.00 -20.83 15.24
N LEU A 130 -4.26 -21.93 15.22
CA LEU A 130 -4.39 -23.06 16.15
C LEU A 130 -3.16 -23.18 17.04
N ILE A 131 -3.35 -23.53 18.31
CA ILE A 131 -2.28 -23.85 19.25
C ILE A 131 -2.60 -25.08 20.11
N SER A 132 -1.54 -25.78 20.55
CA SER A 132 -1.55 -26.65 21.73
C SER A 132 -1.15 -25.80 22.94
N GLY A 133 -2.12 -25.16 23.58
CA GLY A 133 -1.87 -24.22 24.68
C GLY A 133 -1.55 -24.98 25.99
N THR A 134 -0.33 -24.83 26.53
CA THR A 134 0.02 -25.46 27.82
C THR A 134 -0.81 -24.86 28.94
N THR A 135 -1.21 -25.71 29.91
CA THR A 135 -2.00 -25.28 31.09
C THR A 135 -1.31 -24.19 31.89
N ARG A 136 0.02 -24.18 31.94
CA ARG A 136 0.83 -23.15 32.64
C ARG A 136 0.68 -21.74 32.05
N GLN A 137 0.38 -21.63 30.75
CA GLN A 137 0.29 -20.35 30.02
C GLN A 137 -1.13 -20.04 29.55
N GLU A 138 -2.15 -20.77 30.02
CA GLU A 138 -3.55 -20.61 29.61
C GLU A 138 -4.02 -19.14 29.72
N LYS A 139 -3.70 -18.46 30.84
CA LYS A 139 -4.06 -17.04 31.05
C LYS A 139 -3.48 -16.15 29.94
N LEU A 140 -2.26 -16.43 29.51
CA LEU A 140 -1.57 -15.67 28.45
C LEU A 140 -2.28 -15.87 27.10
N TYR A 141 -2.61 -17.10 26.74
CA TYR A 141 -3.32 -17.39 25.48
C TYR A 141 -4.70 -16.76 25.46
N ARG A 142 -5.43 -16.79 26.58
CA ARG A 142 -6.73 -16.11 26.70
C ARG A 142 -6.63 -14.60 26.56
N GLN A 143 -5.56 -13.97 27.03
CA GLN A 143 -5.31 -12.53 26.83
C GLN A 143 -5.08 -12.17 25.36
N LEU A 144 -4.58 -13.13 24.55
CA LEU A 144 -4.46 -13.00 23.11
C LEU A 144 -5.75 -13.29 22.34
N GLY A 145 -6.80 -13.81 23.00
CA GLY A 145 -8.07 -14.17 22.38
C GLY A 145 -8.19 -15.62 21.94
N PHE A 146 -7.22 -16.48 22.27
CA PHE A 146 -7.36 -17.90 22.05
C PHE A 146 -8.45 -18.48 22.93
N LYS A 147 -9.33 -19.30 22.36
CA LYS A 147 -10.42 -20.00 23.04
C LYS A 147 -10.24 -21.50 22.89
N PRO A 148 -10.44 -22.33 23.96
CA PRO A 148 -10.40 -23.76 23.82
C PRO A 148 -11.59 -24.26 22.99
N PHE A 149 -11.38 -25.26 22.15
CA PHE A 149 -12.41 -25.89 21.33
C PHE A 149 -12.59 -27.39 21.56
N SER A 150 -11.73 -27.99 22.37
CA SER A 150 -11.83 -29.39 22.78
C SER A 150 -11.40 -29.54 24.23
N SER A 151 -11.60 -30.72 24.79
CA SER A 151 -11.19 -31.05 26.16
C SER A 151 -9.68 -31.03 26.35
N LEU A 152 -9.25 -30.91 27.61
CA LEU A 152 -7.84 -31.03 27.98
C LEU A 152 -7.29 -32.36 27.48
N THR A 153 -6.22 -32.32 26.72
CA THR A 153 -5.62 -33.45 26.03
C THR A 153 -4.16 -33.60 26.42
N GLY A 154 -3.59 -34.81 26.27
CA GLY A 154 -2.20 -35.11 26.58
C GLY A 154 -2.04 -36.00 27.83
N THR A 155 -0.80 -36.09 28.35
CA THR A 155 -0.47 -36.87 29.57
C THR A 155 -0.55 -35.96 30.81
N ALA A 156 -0.54 -36.55 32.00
CA ALA A 156 -0.54 -35.79 33.26
C ALA A 156 0.62 -34.80 33.36
N GLU A 157 1.75 -35.08 32.71
CA GLU A 157 2.98 -34.27 32.74
C GLU A 157 3.03 -33.24 31.60
N ALA A 158 2.28 -33.48 30.50
CA ALA A 158 2.29 -32.64 29.29
C ALA A 158 0.87 -32.40 28.75
N SER A 159 -0.05 -31.98 29.61
CA SER A 159 -1.41 -31.63 29.23
C SER A 159 -1.48 -30.27 28.55
N PHE A 160 -2.35 -30.15 27.55
CA PHE A 160 -2.56 -28.91 26.79
C PHE A 160 -4.04 -28.74 26.42
N TRP A 161 -4.44 -27.51 26.25
CA TRP A 161 -5.70 -27.12 25.65
C TRP A 161 -5.55 -26.99 24.14
N PRO A 162 -6.33 -27.71 23.32
CA PRO A 162 -6.51 -27.35 21.92
C PRO A 162 -7.25 -26.01 21.84
N MET A 163 -6.62 -24.98 21.29
CA MET A 163 -7.20 -23.65 21.25
C MET A 163 -7.14 -23.06 19.84
N TYR A 164 -8.11 -22.23 19.52
CA TYR A 164 -8.20 -21.50 18.26
C TYR A 164 -8.27 -19.99 18.47
N LEU A 165 -7.84 -19.23 17.47
CA LEU A 165 -7.91 -17.78 17.39
C LEU A 165 -8.44 -17.40 16.01
N THR A 166 -9.44 -16.52 15.97
CA THR A 166 -9.90 -15.85 14.76
C THR A 166 -9.65 -14.35 14.87
N LYS A 167 -9.81 -13.60 13.77
CA LYS A 167 -9.77 -12.14 13.85
C LYS A 167 -10.76 -11.60 14.87
N GLN A 168 -11.99 -12.12 14.89
CA GLN A 168 -13.01 -11.69 15.84
C GLN A 168 -12.59 -11.94 17.30
N THR A 169 -12.14 -13.15 17.64
CA THR A 169 -11.75 -13.46 19.02
C THR A 169 -10.51 -12.66 19.46
N PHE A 170 -9.62 -12.33 18.51
CA PHE A 170 -8.48 -11.45 18.76
C PHE A 170 -8.93 -10.00 19.04
N ASP A 171 -9.79 -9.42 18.20
CA ASP A 171 -10.27 -8.05 18.35
C ASP A 171 -11.04 -7.86 19.68
N GLU A 172 -11.76 -8.88 20.14
CA GLU A 172 -12.46 -8.90 21.44
C GLU A 172 -11.52 -9.05 22.65
N SER A 173 -10.28 -9.50 22.44
CA SER A 173 -9.31 -9.79 23.50
C SER A 173 -8.67 -8.55 24.11
N LEU A 174 -7.96 -8.74 25.24
CA LEU A 174 -7.14 -7.67 25.82
C LEU A 174 -6.06 -7.18 24.84
N ALA A 175 -5.38 -8.10 24.16
CA ALA A 175 -4.36 -7.77 23.17
C ALA A 175 -4.96 -6.99 22.00
N GLY A 176 -6.07 -7.42 21.43
CA GLY A 176 -6.73 -6.74 20.31
C GLY A 176 -7.16 -5.31 20.64
N ARG A 177 -7.55 -5.05 21.90
CA ARG A 177 -7.90 -3.69 22.38
C ARG A 177 -6.68 -2.79 22.60
N ILE A 178 -5.55 -3.36 22.95
CA ILE A 178 -4.28 -2.63 23.22
C ILE A 178 -3.47 -2.42 21.95
N LEU A 179 -3.48 -3.41 21.06
CA LEU A 179 -2.69 -3.40 19.83
C LEU A 179 -3.34 -2.45 18.82
N LYS A 180 -2.49 -1.67 18.16
CA LYS A 180 -2.93 -0.58 17.27
C LYS A 180 -3.23 -1.10 15.88
N GLU A 181 -4.22 -0.48 15.22
CA GLU A 181 -4.41 -0.65 13.78
C GLU A 181 -3.14 -0.26 13.01
N PRO A 182 -2.82 -1.00 11.94
CA PRO A 182 -1.71 -0.62 11.06
C PRO A 182 -1.88 0.78 10.48
N VAL A 183 -0.77 1.46 10.29
CA VAL A 183 -0.70 2.81 9.72
C VAL A 183 -0.19 2.71 8.28
N SER A 184 -0.99 3.16 7.31
CA SER A 184 -0.70 3.04 5.89
C SER A 184 -0.05 4.29 5.32
N PHE A 185 1.13 4.13 4.73
CA PHE A 185 1.86 5.10 3.92
C PHE A 185 1.91 4.68 2.44
N LEU A 186 0.87 3.96 1.98
CA LEU A 186 0.74 3.53 0.59
C LEU A 186 0.26 4.69 -0.30
N PRO A 187 0.67 4.74 -1.57
CA PRO A 187 0.17 5.74 -2.53
C PRO A 187 -1.29 5.49 -2.96
N GLY A 188 -1.82 4.33 -2.65
CA GLY A 188 -3.20 3.91 -2.87
C GLY A 188 -3.37 2.39 -2.68
N PRO A 189 -4.48 1.96 -2.08
CA PRO A 189 -5.51 2.81 -1.46
C PRO A 189 -5.02 3.53 -0.22
N ILE A 190 -5.45 4.78 -0.05
CA ILE A 190 -5.17 5.57 1.16
C ILE A 190 -6.23 5.30 2.25
N LYS A 191 -5.96 5.73 3.48
CA LYS A 191 -6.94 5.61 4.55
C LYS A 191 -8.19 6.43 4.24
N ILE A 192 -9.34 5.76 4.13
CA ILE A 192 -10.64 6.37 3.86
C ILE A 192 -11.18 7.04 5.14
N ALA A 193 -11.63 8.29 5.03
CA ALA A 193 -12.26 9.02 6.13
C ALA A 193 -13.60 8.39 6.53
N GLN A 194 -14.00 8.55 7.79
CA GLN A 194 -15.21 7.92 8.31
C GLN A 194 -16.47 8.38 7.57
N ALA A 195 -16.61 9.68 7.30
CA ALA A 195 -17.73 10.23 6.54
C ALA A 195 -17.84 9.64 5.12
N VAL A 196 -16.70 9.34 4.46
CA VAL A 196 -16.65 8.71 3.14
C VAL A 196 -17.09 7.24 3.22
N LYS A 197 -16.74 6.52 4.30
CA LYS A 197 -17.20 5.14 4.54
C LYS A 197 -18.71 5.08 4.74
N GLU A 198 -19.25 6.00 5.53
CA GLU A 198 -20.69 6.12 5.81
C GLU A 198 -21.45 6.42 4.52
N ALA A 199 -20.95 7.34 3.70
CA ALA A 199 -21.54 7.67 2.41
C ALA A 199 -21.59 6.49 1.43
N LEU A 200 -20.58 5.62 1.43
CA LEU A 200 -20.63 4.40 0.60
C LEU A 200 -21.73 3.42 1.03
N GLY A 201 -22.10 3.43 2.30
CA GLY A 201 -23.06 2.50 2.91
C GLY A 201 -24.53 2.93 2.81
N VAL A 202 -24.85 4.06 2.17
CA VAL A 202 -26.24 4.52 2.01
C VAL A 202 -27.00 3.65 0.98
N GLU A 203 -28.34 3.67 1.06
CA GLU A 203 -29.17 3.01 0.04
C GLU A 203 -28.90 3.61 -1.34
N PRO A 204 -28.72 2.78 -2.38
CA PRO A 204 -28.45 3.26 -3.72
C PRO A 204 -29.69 3.93 -4.36
N VAL A 205 -29.46 5.02 -5.06
CA VAL A 205 -30.48 5.67 -5.88
C VAL A 205 -30.29 5.37 -7.37
N SER A 206 -31.38 5.44 -8.14
CA SER A 206 -31.30 5.21 -9.57
C SER A 206 -30.48 6.27 -10.28
N HIS A 207 -29.54 5.87 -11.13
CA HIS A 207 -28.77 6.80 -11.98
C HIS A 207 -29.64 7.58 -13.00
N ARG A 208 -30.94 7.31 -13.06
CA ARG A 208 -31.93 8.01 -13.91
C ARG A 208 -32.82 8.96 -13.12
N SER A 209 -32.61 9.09 -11.81
CA SER A 209 -33.38 10.02 -10.97
C SER A 209 -32.80 11.43 -11.04
N ASP A 210 -33.63 12.42 -10.78
CA ASP A 210 -33.21 13.82 -10.68
C ASP A 210 -32.24 14.01 -9.52
N GLU A 211 -32.39 13.25 -8.42
CA GLU A 211 -31.48 13.22 -7.27
C GLU A 211 -30.07 12.83 -7.69
N PHE A 212 -29.92 11.78 -8.49
CA PHE A 212 -28.62 11.35 -8.99
C PHE A 212 -28.02 12.39 -9.96
N SER A 213 -28.81 12.97 -10.83
CA SER A 213 -28.37 14.02 -11.76
C SER A 213 -27.85 15.25 -11.01
N TYR A 214 -28.55 15.66 -9.95
CA TYR A 214 -28.08 16.74 -9.08
C TYR A 214 -26.76 16.40 -8.35
N GLN A 215 -26.64 15.19 -7.82
CA GLN A 215 -25.43 14.70 -7.18
C GLN A 215 -24.25 14.69 -8.17
N MET A 216 -24.45 14.21 -9.39
CA MET A 216 -23.44 14.20 -10.45
C MET A 216 -22.99 15.62 -10.81
N GLN A 217 -23.92 16.54 -10.97
CA GLN A 217 -23.62 17.94 -11.24
C GLN A 217 -22.77 18.57 -10.10
N SER A 218 -23.18 18.38 -8.84
CA SER A 218 -22.44 18.87 -7.68
C SER A 218 -20.99 18.37 -7.65
N VAL A 219 -20.77 17.08 -7.89
CA VAL A 219 -19.43 16.49 -7.93
C VAL A 219 -18.59 17.07 -9.08
N ARG A 220 -19.17 17.21 -10.28
CA ARG A 220 -18.48 17.80 -11.43
C ARG A 220 -18.10 19.25 -11.17
N GLU A 221 -18.99 20.06 -10.59
CA GLU A 221 -18.71 21.46 -10.23
C GLU A 221 -17.55 21.58 -9.21
N LYS A 222 -17.55 20.75 -8.16
CA LYS A 222 -16.45 20.71 -7.17
C LYS A 222 -15.12 20.34 -7.82
N LEU A 223 -15.11 19.32 -8.67
CA LEU A 223 -13.89 18.88 -9.39
C LEU A 223 -13.38 19.96 -10.35
N CYS A 224 -14.24 20.62 -11.11
CA CYS A 224 -13.89 21.71 -11.98
C CYS A 224 -13.35 22.92 -11.20
N THR A 225 -14.00 23.29 -10.10
CA THR A 225 -13.52 24.37 -9.20
C THR A 225 -12.14 24.08 -8.64
N MET A 226 -11.89 22.83 -8.23
CA MET A 226 -10.62 22.39 -7.65
C MET A 226 -9.47 22.43 -8.67
N THR A 227 -9.76 22.27 -9.96
CA THR A 227 -8.75 22.08 -11.02
C THR A 227 -8.72 23.17 -12.08
N ASN A 228 -9.63 24.15 -12.03
CA ASN A 228 -9.85 25.16 -13.10
C ASN A 228 -10.16 24.56 -14.49
N ALA A 229 -10.51 23.28 -14.58
CA ALA A 229 -10.99 22.70 -15.83
C ALA A 229 -12.42 23.18 -16.13
N LYS A 230 -12.73 23.35 -17.41
CA LYS A 230 -14.09 23.77 -17.83
C LYS A 230 -15.10 22.64 -17.66
N TYR A 231 -14.68 21.40 -17.93
CA TYR A 231 -15.51 20.21 -17.88
C TYR A 231 -14.76 19.04 -17.24
N VAL A 232 -15.51 18.14 -16.63
CA VAL A 232 -15.03 16.83 -16.17
C VAL A 232 -16.10 15.79 -16.42
N GLU A 233 -15.69 14.64 -16.96
CA GLU A 233 -16.55 13.48 -17.11
C GLU A 233 -16.18 12.41 -16.09
N VAL A 234 -17.20 11.85 -15.44
CA VAL A 234 -17.06 10.84 -14.37
C VAL A 234 -17.52 9.49 -14.91
N LEU A 235 -16.59 8.56 -15.02
CA LEU A 235 -16.83 7.22 -15.56
C LEU A 235 -16.68 6.16 -14.45
N VAL A 236 -17.43 5.07 -14.56
CA VAL A 236 -17.21 3.90 -13.68
C VAL A 236 -15.99 3.14 -14.18
N GLY A 237 -14.90 3.17 -13.42
CA GLY A 237 -13.67 2.50 -13.80
C GLY A 237 -12.46 2.91 -12.97
N SER A 238 -11.30 2.40 -13.35
CA SER A 238 -10.01 2.76 -12.75
C SER A 238 -9.33 3.89 -13.52
N GLY A 239 -8.24 4.47 -12.98
CA GLY A 239 -7.43 5.45 -13.70
C GLY A 239 -6.90 4.96 -15.06
N THR A 240 -6.70 3.66 -15.23
CA THR A 240 -6.35 3.03 -16.50
C THR A 240 -7.41 3.31 -17.59
N LEU A 241 -8.69 3.23 -17.22
CA LEU A 241 -9.78 3.57 -18.15
C LEU A 241 -9.70 5.05 -18.58
N ALA A 242 -9.39 5.97 -17.66
CA ALA A 242 -9.25 7.39 -18.03
C ALA A 242 -8.14 7.60 -19.08
N ASN A 243 -7.02 6.90 -18.97
CA ASN A 243 -5.95 6.94 -19.96
C ASN A 243 -6.34 6.25 -21.28
N ASP A 244 -7.09 5.14 -21.25
CA ASP A 244 -7.64 4.52 -22.48
C ASP A 244 -8.61 5.47 -23.21
N VAL A 245 -9.44 6.21 -22.47
CA VAL A 245 -10.32 7.25 -23.03
C VAL A 245 -9.50 8.37 -23.67
N ILE A 246 -8.45 8.85 -23.03
CA ILE A 246 -7.54 9.86 -23.63
C ILE A 246 -6.90 9.30 -24.90
N ALA A 247 -6.41 8.06 -24.89
CA ALA A 247 -5.82 7.43 -26.07
C ALA A 247 -6.83 7.33 -27.23
N ALA A 248 -8.09 6.98 -26.94
CA ALA A 248 -9.15 6.92 -27.93
C ALA A 248 -9.46 8.32 -28.53
N GLN A 249 -9.49 9.37 -27.71
CA GLN A 249 -9.66 10.75 -28.19
C GLN A 249 -8.48 11.21 -29.03
N LEU A 250 -7.24 10.83 -28.67
CA LEU A 250 -6.05 11.12 -29.48
C LEU A 250 -6.06 10.36 -30.82
N ALA A 251 -6.63 9.16 -30.87
CA ALA A 251 -6.84 8.42 -32.12
C ALA A 251 -7.81 9.17 -33.06
N LEU A 252 -8.88 9.75 -32.52
CA LEU A 252 -9.82 10.59 -33.28
C LEU A 252 -9.18 11.89 -33.76
N LEU A 253 -8.34 12.51 -32.93
CA LEU A 253 -7.61 13.71 -33.27
C LEU A 253 -6.61 13.48 -34.39
N GLY A 254 -5.98 12.32 -34.42
CA GLY A 254 -4.95 11.96 -35.40
C GLY A 254 -3.64 12.73 -35.26
N GLY A 255 -2.82 12.65 -36.31
CA GLY A 255 -1.51 13.26 -36.33
C GLY A 255 -0.46 12.47 -35.53
N ARG A 256 0.73 13.08 -35.36
CA ARG A 256 1.85 12.49 -34.61
C ARG A 256 1.95 13.12 -33.23
N GLY A 257 2.14 12.31 -32.21
CA GLY A 257 2.32 12.76 -30.84
C GLY A 257 3.74 12.67 -30.31
N LEU A 258 3.98 13.32 -29.17
CA LEU A 258 5.16 13.18 -28.35
C LEU A 258 4.74 12.65 -26.97
N ILE A 259 5.35 11.56 -26.52
CA ILE A 259 5.13 11.01 -25.16
C ILE A 259 6.40 11.17 -24.34
N LEU A 260 6.26 11.75 -23.14
CA LEU A 260 7.37 11.90 -22.20
C LEU A 260 7.39 10.71 -21.24
N ASN A 261 8.57 10.08 -21.09
CA ASN A 261 8.75 8.92 -20.25
C ASN A 261 9.99 9.03 -19.36
N ASN A 262 9.80 9.11 -18.04
CA ASN A 262 10.84 9.12 -17.02
C ASN A 262 10.53 8.17 -15.84
N GLY A 263 9.65 7.18 -16.08
CA GLY A 263 9.29 6.16 -15.10
C GLY A 263 8.29 5.13 -15.60
N GLU A 264 7.75 4.34 -14.68
CA GLU A 264 6.79 3.26 -14.95
C GLU A 264 5.50 3.77 -15.61
N PHE A 265 4.96 4.90 -15.11
CA PHE A 265 3.68 5.41 -15.61
C PHE A 265 3.83 6.10 -16.96
N GLY A 266 4.97 6.72 -17.25
CA GLY A 266 5.32 7.15 -18.61
C GLY A 266 5.39 5.97 -19.59
N SER A 267 5.95 4.83 -19.17
CA SER A 267 5.95 3.60 -19.96
C SER A 267 4.55 3.05 -20.20
N ARG A 268 3.63 3.22 -19.23
CA ARG A 268 2.22 2.84 -19.41
C ARG A 268 1.49 3.72 -20.41
N LEU A 269 1.78 5.03 -20.46
CA LEU A 269 1.24 5.89 -21.51
C LEU A 269 1.67 5.43 -22.90
N ILE A 270 2.91 4.99 -23.05
CA ILE A 270 3.40 4.38 -24.30
C ILE A 270 2.60 3.11 -24.64
N ASP A 271 2.30 2.24 -23.67
CA ASP A 271 1.48 1.04 -23.90
C ASP A 271 0.04 1.40 -24.29
N HIS A 272 -0.61 2.38 -23.63
CA HIS A 272 -1.93 2.88 -24.03
C HIS A 272 -1.92 3.41 -25.47
N ALA A 273 -0.92 4.20 -25.83
CA ALA A 273 -0.78 4.76 -27.17
C ALA A 273 -0.57 3.66 -28.24
N ASN A 274 0.27 2.66 -27.97
CA ASN A 274 0.46 1.52 -28.85
C ASN A 274 -0.81 0.71 -29.06
N ARG A 275 -1.56 0.43 -27.99
CA ARG A 275 -2.83 -0.31 -28.05
C ARG A 275 -3.90 0.43 -28.83
N ALA A 276 -3.91 1.76 -28.73
CA ALA A 276 -4.81 2.62 -29.50
C ALA A 276 -4.34 2.88 -30.95
N GLY A 277 -3.20 2.34 -31.37
CA GLY A 277 -2.65 2.50 -32.72
C GLY A 277 -2.18 3.92 -33.03
N LEU A 278 -1.77 4.69 -32.02
CA LEU A 278 -1.34 6.07 -32.19
C LEU A 278 0.05 6.15 -32.88
N SER A 279 0.24 7.17 -33.71
CA SER A 279 1.56 7.54 -34.24
C SER A 279 2.25 8.52 -33.28
N PHE A 280 3.41 8.15 -32.76
CA PHE A 280 4.11 9.01 -31.80
C PHE A 280 5.62 8.80 -31.77
N THR A 281 6.32 9.76 -31.19
CA THR A 281 7.72 9.69 -30.76
C THR A 281 7.74 9.63 -29.24
N LYS A 282 8.72 8.99 -28.65
CA LYS A 282 8.95 8.97 -27.22
C LYS A 282 10.23 9.73 -26.87
N LEU A 283 10.15 10.60 -25.87
CA LEU A 283 11.30 11.23 -25.22
C LEU A 283 11.50 10.57 -23.87
N GLU A 284 12.54 9.74 -23.77
CA GLU A 284 12.77 8.88 -22.61
C GLU A 284 14.01 9.31 -21.83
N LYS A 285 13.92 9.23 -20.51
CA LYS A 285 15.03 9.40 -19.57
C LYS A 285 15.13 8.21 -18.63
N LYS A 286 16.30 8.02 -18.04
CA LYS A 286 16.45 7.10 -16.92
C LYS A 286 15.54 7.53 -15.78
N TRP A 287 14.99 6.56 -15.07
CA TRP A 287 14.12 6.81 -13.93
C TRP A 287 14.82 7.69 -12.88
N GLY A 288 14.11 8.70 -12.39
CA GLY A 288 14.64 9.69 -11.45
C GLY A 288 15.40 10.86 -12.12
N ILE A 289 15.52 10.88 -13.45
CA ILE A 289 16.11 11.99 -14.19
C ILE A 289 14.98 12.85 -14.80
N PRO A 290 14.94 14.16 -14.52
CA PRO A 290 13.92 15.04 -15.09
C PRO A 290 14.12 15.21 -16.60
N ILE A 291 12.99 15.33 -17.33
CA ILE A 291 12.97 15.77 -18.72
C ILE A 291 12.83 17.29 -18.68
N THR A 292 13.83 17.99 -19.19
CA THR A 292 13.87 19.45 -19.15
C THR A 292 13.03 20.09 -20.25
N VAL A 293 12.54 21.32 -20.01
CA VAL A 293 11.79 22.09 -21.00
C VAL A 293 12.59 22.27 -22.29
N VAL A 294 13.90 22.49 -22.17
CA VAL A 294 14.82 22.64 -23.33
C VAL A 294 14.88 21.39 -24.19
N GLU A 295 14.96 20.20 -23.58
CA GLU A 295 14.97 18.93 -24.32
C GLU A 295 13.66 18.67 -25.04
N ILE A 296 12.53 19.06 -24.43
CA ILE A 296 11.21 18.96 -25.06
C ILE A 296 11.10 19.92 -26.24
N GLU A 297 11.56 21.15 -26.09
CA GLU A 297 11.60 22.16 -27.15
C GLU A 297 12.42 21.66 -28.35
N GLN A 298 13.64 21.19 -28.10
CA GLN A 298 14.49 20.58 -29.13
C GLN A 298 13.84 19.39 -29.85
N GLU A 299 13.02 18.61 -29.13
CA GLU A 299 12.31 17.51 -29.78
C GLU A 299 11.13 18.00 -30.62
N LEU A 300 10.39 19.00 -30.14
CA LEU A 300 9.28 19.62 -30.89
C LEU A 300 9.75 20.29 -32.19
N GLU A 301 10.98 20.84 -32.23
CA GLU A 301 11.58 21.45 -33.43
C GLU A 301 11.92 20.41 -34.52
N LYS A 302 12.16 19.14 -34.17
CA LYS A 302 12.52 18.07 -35.11
C LYS A 302 11.36 17.59 -35.98
N GLY A 303 10.12 17.91 -35.61
CA GLY A 303 8.95 17.39 -36.32
C GLY A 303 7.67 18.15 -36.05
N LYS A 304 6.62 17.80 -36.83
CA LYS A 304 5.28 18.34 -36.60
C LYS A 304 4.54 17.42 -35.65
N TYR A 305 4.31 17.89 -34.42
CA TYR A 305 3.54 17.20 -33.41
C TYR A 305 2.15 17.82 -33.28
N THR A 306 1.12 16.99 -33.17
CA THR A 306 -0.27 17.41 -32.98
C THR A 306 -0.62 17.46 -31.50
N TRP A 307 -0.05 16.52 -30.71
CA TRP A 307 -0.29 16.40 -29.29
C TRP A 307 0.97 15.98 -28.54
N LEU A 308 1.00 16.29 -27.23
CA LEU A 308 1.99 15.84 -26.27
C LEU A 308 1.26 15.18 -25.10
N TRP A 309 1.72 14.02 -24.64
CA TRP A 309 1.15 13.32 -23.51
C TRP A 309 2.23 12.99 -22.47
N ALA A 310 2.00 13.41 -21.22
CA ALA A 310 2.94 13.25 -20.13
C ALA A 310 2.27 12.87 -18.83
N VAL A 311 2.99 12.18 -17.95
CA VAL A 311 2.59 11.99 -16.56
C VAL A 311 2.95 13.26 -15.78
N HIS A 312 2.02 13.83 -15.02
CA HIS A 312 2.32 15.01 -14.20
C HIS A 312 3.16 14.62 -12.97
N SER A 313 2.72 13.62 -12.19
CA SER A 313 3.56 13.04 -11.12
C SER A 313 3.89 11.60 -11.43
N GLU A 314 5.14 11.35 -11.76
CA GLU A 314 5.66 10.00 -11.97
C GLU A 314 5.83 9.30 -10.61
N THR A 315 4.79 8.59 -10.19
CA THR A 315 4.70 7.97 -8.87
C THR A 315 5.83 6.98 -8.62
N SER A 316 6.30 6.27 -9.66
CA SER A 316 7.35 5.26 -9.51
C SER A 316 8.69 5.83 -9.05
N THR A 317 8.93 7.11 -9.31
CA THR A 317 10.16 7.82 -8.95
C THR A 317 9.95 8.90 -7.89
N GLY A 318 8.71 9.35 -7.71
CA GLY A 318 8.36 10.51 -6.88
C GLY A 318 8.60 11.84 -7.59
N MET A 319 8.69 11.85 -8.93
CA MET A 319 8.99 13.06 -9.71
C MET A 319 7.73 13.83 -10.08
N LEU A 320 7.80 15.16 -9.98
CA LEU A 320 6.78 16.08 -10.47
C LEU A 320 7.31 16.80 -11.73
N ASN A 321 6.71 16.50 -12.88
CA ASN A 321 7.07 17.13 -14.13
C ASN A 321 6.53 18.58 -14.21
N ASN A 322 7.28 19.48 -14.86
CA ASN A 322 6.98 20.91 -14.92
C ASN A 322 5.81 21.23 -15.87
N ILE A 323 4.59 21.21 -15.34
CA ILE A 323 3.36 21.46 -16.12
C ILE A 323 3.32 22.87 -16.72
N GLU A 324 3.79 23.90 -16.01
CA GLU A 324 3.76 25.27 -16.50
C GLU A 324 4.71 25.46 -17.69
N GLY A 325 5.88 24.81 -17.65
CA GLY A 325 6.78 24.76 -18.79
C GLY A 325 6.16 24.06 -20.00
N LEU A 326 5.48 22.92 -19.75
CA LEU A 326 4.78 22.17 -20.79
C LEU A 326 3.64 22.97 -21.43
N LYS A 327 2.80 23.65 -20.62
CA LYS A 327 1.73 24.53 -21.12
C LYS A 327 2.28 25.56 -22.08
N LYS A 328 3.31 26.32 -21.66
CA LYS A 328 3.94 27.35 -22.47
C LYS A 328 4.48 26.83 -23.81
N LEU A 329 5.23 25.72 -23.75
CA LEU A 329 5.78 25.10 -24.97
C LEU A 329 4.68 24.60 -25.91
N CYS A 330 3.66 23.95 -25.40
CA CYS A 330 2.55 23.43 -26.20
C CYS A 330 1.74 24.57 -26.84
N GLN A 331 1.48 25.66 -26.13
CA GLN A 331 0.83 26.84 -26.68
C GLN A 331 1.64 27.48 -27.81
N LEU A 332 2.95 27.71 -27.62
CA LEU A 332 3.85 28.28 -28.63
C LEU A 332 3.90 27.43 -29.90
N ASN A 333 3.94 26.12 -29.77
CA ASN A 333 4.03 25.17 -30.87
C ASN A 333 2.67 24.71 -31.42
N LYS A 334 1.55 25.19 -30.88
CA LYS A 334 0.18 24.78 -31.22
C LYS A 334 -0.04 23.25 -31.05
N VAL A 335 0.60 22.65 -30.04
CA VAL A 335 0.51 21.24 -29.68
C VAL A 335 -0.52 21.08 -28.56
N ARG A 336 -1.41 20.09 -28.65
CA ARG A 336 -2.41 19.81 -27.62
C ARG A 336 -1.80 19.02 -26.48
N LEU A 337 -1.81 19.61 -25.27
CA LEU A 337 -1.24 18.97 -24.09
C LEU A 337 -2.24 18.05 -23.40
N CYS A 338 -1.88 16.76 -23.25
CA CYS A 338 -2.59 15.79 -22.45
C CYS A 338 -1.75 15.38 -21.23
N LEU A 339 -2.41 15.18 -20.09
CA LEU A 339 -1.74 14.84 -18.82
C LEU A 339 -2.37 13.62 -18.14
N ASP A 340 -1.53 12.76 -17.63
CA ASP A 340 -1.92 11.83 -16.58
C ASP A 340 -1.75 12.53 -15.21
N CYS A 341 -2.87 12.94 -14.62
CA CYS A 341 -2.94 13.60 -13.31
C CYS A 341 -3.48 12.66 -12.22
N ILE A 342 -3.52 11.34 -12.46
CA ILE A 342 -4.08 10.34 -11.55
C ILE A 342 -3.47 10.43 -10.14
N SER A 343 -2.20 10.76 -10.02
CA SER A 343 -1.49 10.87 -8.74
C SER A 343 -1.40 12.29 -8.20
N THR A 344 -1.83 13.30 -8.97
CA THR A 344 -1.67 14.71 -8.59
C THR A 344 -2.98 15.42 -8.26
N ILE A 345 -4.10 15.00 -8.83
CA ILE A 345 -5.40 15.57 -8.46
C ILE A 345 -5.67 15.28 -6.98
N GLY A 346 -5.78 16.37 -6.21
CA GLY A 346 -5.94 16.31 -4.76
C GLY A 346 -4.63 16.21 -3.96
N ALA A 347 -3.47 16.02 -4.60
CA ALA A 347 -2.17 15.99 -3.94
C ALA A 347 -1.41 17.32 -4.06
N VAL A 348 -1.54 18.00 -5.21
CA VAL A 348 -0.96 19.32 -5.46
C VAL A 348 -2.02 20.23 -6.05
N LYS A 349 -1.86 21.52 -5.85
CA LYS A 349 -2.73 22.50 -6.50
C LYS A 349 -2.49 22.49 -8.00
N LEU A 350 -3.55 22.29 -8.78
CA LEU A 350 -3.51 22.15 -10.23
C LEU A 350 -4.32 23.23 -10.90
N ASP A 351 -3.83 23.70 -12.04
CA ASP A 351 -4.57 24.51 -13.00
C ASP A 351 -4.60 23.78 -14.36
N LEU A 352 -5.76 23.21 -14.70
CA LEU A 352 -5.98 22.49 -15.94
C LEU A 352 -6.65 23.33 -17.04
N SER A 353 -6.76 24.66 -16.88
CA SER A 353 -7.50 25.55 -17.81
C SER A 353 -7.05 25.46 -19.27
N ASP A 354 -5.76 25.23 -19.53
CA ASP A 354 -5.17 25.15 -20.87
C ASP A 354 -4.82 23.72 -21.31
N ILE A 355 -5.29 22.71 -20.57
CA ILE A 355 -5.02 21.31 -20.86
C ILE A 355 -6.10 20.77 -21.81
N TYR A 356 -5.65 20.07 -22.87
CA TYR A 356 -6.57 19.47 -23.82
C TYR A 356 -7.37 18.34 -23.19
N LEU A 357 -6.69 17.37 -22.55
CA LEU A 357 -7.29 16.28 -21.78
C LEU A 357 -6.42 15.97 -20.56
N ALA A 358 -7.04 15.69 -19.42
CA ALA A 358 -6.32 15.20 -18.24
C ALA A 358 -7.07 14.05 -17.57
N SER A 359 -6.34 13.00 -17.19
CA SER A 359 -6.90 11.87 -16.46
C SER A 359 -6.80 12.05 -14.95
N GLY A 360 -7.76 11.50 -14.22
CA GLY A 360 -7.80 11.46 -12.76
C GLY A 360 -8.53 10.24 -12.24
N VAL A 361 -8.59 10.08 -10.91
CA VAL A 361 -9.28 8.97 -10.25
C VAL A 361 -9.72 9.34 -8.85
N SER A 362 -10.83 8.77 -8.38
CA SER A 362 -11.36 8.98 -7.04
C SER A 362 -10.51 8.39 -5.91
N GLY A 363 -9.83 7.26 -6.17
CA GLY A 363 -9.24 6.38 -5.16
C GLY A 363 -7.80 6.66 -4.76
N LYS A 364 -7.22 7.81 -5.12
CA LYS A 364 -5.89 8.24 -4.70
C LYS A 364 -5.97 9.45 -3.76
N ALA A 365 -5.26 10.55 -4.03
CA ALA A 365 -5.17 11.71 -3.13
C ALA A 365 -6.55 12.32 -2.78
N ILE A 366 -7.53 12.24 -3.66
CA ILE A 366 -8.90 12.67 -3.37
C ILE A 366 -9.45 11.93 -2.13
N GLY A 367 -9.11 10.67 -1.92
CA GLY A 367 -9.52 9.92 -0.73
C GLY A 367 -10.92 9.33 -0.81
N GLY A 368 -11.46 9.21 -2.02
CA GLY A 368 -12.64 8.40 -2.31
C GLY A 368 -12.30 6.92 -2.49
N TYR A 369 -13.30 6.10 -2.71
CA TYR A 369 -13.09 4.71 -3.11
C TYR A 369 -12.61 4.60 -4.55
N THR A 370 -11.80 3.59 -4.85
CA THR A 370 -11.49 3.21 -6.23
C THR A 370 -12.75 2.77 -6.95
N GLY A 371 -12.93 3.20 -8.20
CA GLY A 371 -14.09 2.81 -9.02
C GLY A 371 -14.65 3.94 -9.88
N LEU A 372 -14.17 5.18 -9.71
CA LEU A 372 -14.52 6.29 -10.58
C LEU A 372 -13.27 6.84 -11.27
N SER A 373 -13.29 6.88 -12.60
CA SER A 373 -12.33 7.53 -13.48
C SER A 373 -12.79 8.95 -13.78
N LEU A 374 -11.87 9.88 -13.88
CA LEU A 374 -12.14 11.28 -14.18
C LEU A 374 -11.39 11.67 -15.46
N VAL A 375 -12.05 12.32 -16.39
CA VAL A 375 -11.41 12.91 -17.57
C VAL A 375 -11.81 14.37 -17.68
N PHE A 376 -10.85 15.26 -17.52
CA PHE A 376 -11.01 16.71 -17.58
C PHE A 376 -10.72 17.23 -18.98
N HIS A 377 -11.49 18.22 -19.43
CA HIS A 377 -11.31 18.85 -20.73
C HIS A 377 -11.81 20.30 -20.76
N ASN A 378 -11.38 21.08 -21.78
CA ASN A 378 -11.72 22.50 -21.90
C ASN A 378 -12.38 22.86 -23.23
N HIS A 379 -12.74 21.86 -24.04
CA HIS A 379 -13.37 22.01 -25.35
C HIS A 379 -14.62 21.12 -25.43
N GLU A 380 -15.49 21.43 -26.36
CA GLU A 380 -16.65 20.59 -26.65
C GLU A 380 -16.21 19.28 -27.31
N ILE A 381 -16.78 18.18 -26.86
CA ILE A 381 -16.53 16.84 -27.39
C ILE A 381 -17.88 16.24 -27.81
N ILE A 382 -17.96 15.79 -29.04
CA ILE A 382 -19.16 15.19 -29.61
C ILE A 382 -19.02 13.67 -29.70
N PRO A 383 -20.12 12.90 -29.56
CA PRO A 383 -20.10 11.45 -29.72
C PRO A 383 -19.54 11.02 -31.08
N ASN A 384 -18.78 9.92 -31.08
CA ASN A 384 -18.17 9.37 -32.29
C ASN A 384 -18.27 7.84 -32.35
N GLN A 385 -18.91 7.32 -33.38
CA GLN A 385 -19.18 5.88 -33.53
C GLN A 385 -17.97 5.05 -33.98
N SER A 386 -16.83 5.68 -34.31
CA SER A 386 -15.62 4.96 -34.77
C SER A 386 -14.80 4.36 -33.64
N ILE A 387 -15.12 4.66 -32.38
CA ILE A 387 -14.47 4.13 -31.19
C ILE A 387 -15.45 3.33 -30.33
N PRO A 388 -14.96 2.41 -29.48
CA PRO A 388 -15.81 1.69 -28.54
C PRO A 388 -16.63 2.64 -27.67
N ARG A 389 -17.91 2.32 -27.51
CA ARG A 389 -18.91 3.13 -26.80
C ARG A 389 -18.43 3.61 -25.41
N TYR A 390 -17.75 2.74 -24.67
CA TYR A 390 -17.29 3.04 -23.31
C TYR A 390 -16.05 3.96 -23.26
N LEU A 391 -15.36 4.11 -24.40
CA LEU A 391 -14.21 5.03 -24.56
C LEU A 391 -14.61 6.35 -25.24
N ASP A 392 -15.85 6.45 -25.67
CA ASP A 392 -16.37 7.65 -26.35
C ASP A 392 -16.71 8.73 -25.32
N LEU A 393 -15.75 9.63 -25.07
CA LEU A 393 -15.91 10.73 -24.13
C LEU A 393 -17.06 11.67 -24.51
N GLY A 394 -17.37 11.77 -25.80
CA GLY A 394 -18.48 12.56 -26.29
C GLY A 394 -19.85 12.04 -25.81
N MET A 395 -19.97 10.72 -25.63
CA MET A 395 -21.19 10.13 -25.04
C MET A 395 -21.39 10.60 -23.59
N TYR A 396 -20.31 10.70 -22.80
CA TYR A 396 -20.39 11.21 -21.43
C TYR A 396 -20.67 12.71 -21.41
N ALA A 397 -19.97 13.50 -22.21
CA ALA A 397 -20.17 14.94 -22.30
C ALA A 397 -21.59 15.32 -22.73
N HIS A 398 -22.18 14.57 -23.67
CA HIS A 398 -23.53 14.82 -24.18
C HIS A 398 -24.64 14.40 -23.19
N ASN A 399 -24.35 13.51 -22.24
CA ASN A 399 -25.30 12.96 -21.28
C ASN A 399 -24.93 13.30 -19.82
N ASP A 400 -24.30 14.44 -19.57
CA ASP A 400 -23.92 14.91 -18.22
C ASP A 400 -23.20 13.85 -17.37
N SER A 401 -22.27 13.11 -17.97
CA SER A 401 -21.56 11.96 -17.40
C SER A 401 -22.43 10.72 -17.11
N ILE A 402 -23.68 10.66 -17.56
CA ILE A 402 -24.63 9.58 -17.25
C ILE A 402 -25.14 8.85 -18.52
N PRO A 403 -24.27 8.43 -19.46
CA PRO A 403 -24.73 7.71 -20.64
C PRO A 403 -25.12 6.25 -20.34
N TYR A 404 -24.66 5.69 -19.22
CA TYR A 404 -24.83 4.29 -18.81
C TYR A 404 -25.17 4.19 -17.32
N SER A 405 -25.38 2.94 -16.84
CA SER A 405 -25.54 2.68 -15.40
C SER A 405 -24.34 3.20 -14.60
N HIS A 406 -24.63 3.79 -13.47
CA HIS A 406 -23.63 4.39 -12.60
C HIS A 406 -23.87 4.02 -11.13
N SER A 407 -22.89 4.24 -10.26
CA SER A 407 -22.97 3.96 -8.82
C SER A 407 -23.19 5.24 -8.03
N SER A 408 -24.39 5.39 -7.45
CA SER A 408 -24.69 6.51 -6.53
C SER A 408 -23.84 6.47 -5.26
N ASN A 409 -23.56 5.27 -4.74
CA ASN A 409 -22.73 5.10 -3.54
C ASN A 409 -21.29 5.58 -3.75
N LEU A 410 -20.68 5.24 -4.90
CA LEU A 410 -19.32 5.72 -5.22
C LEU A 410 -19.31 7.24 -5.44
N LEU A 411 -20.37 7.77 -6.05
CA LEU A 411 -20.50 9.20 -6.31
C LEU A 411 -20.68 9.98 -5.00
N GLU A 412 -21.55 9.50 -4.08
CA GLU A 412 -21.73 10.08 -2.75
C GLU A 412 -20.44 10.04 -1.93
N ALA A 413 -19.73 8.90 -1.96
CA ALA A 413 -18.43 8.78 -1.30
C ALA A 413 -17.40 9.76 -1.88
N LEU A 414 -17.40 9.99 -3.20
CA LEU A 414 -16.53 10.98 -3.85
C LEU A 414 -16.92 12.40 -3.43
N ASP A 415 -18.21 12.73 -3.39
CA ASP A 415 -18.70 14.04 -2.92
C ASP A 415 -18.17 14.36 -1.51
N LYS A 416 -18.32 13.41 -0.56
CA LYS A 416 -17.80 13.58 0.80
C LYS A 416 -16.28 13.71 0.85
N ALA A 417 -15.56 12.99 -0.02
CA ALA A 417 -14.11 13.07 -0.09
C ALA A 417 -13.62 14.44 -0.59
N LEU A 418 -14.39 15.13 -1.41
CA LEU A 418 -14.06 16.44 -1.97
C LEU A 418 -14.20 17.58 -0.95
N HIS A 419 -14.99 17.45 0.11
CA HIS A 419 -15.19 18.52 1.11
C HIS A 419 -13.89 19.01 1.76
N LYS A 420 -12.86 18.17 1.90
CA LYS A 420 -11.58 18.56 2.49
C LYS A 420 -10.80 19.62 1.66
N TYR A 421 -11.18 19.80 0.38
CA TYR A 421 -10.55 20.79 -0.51
C TYR A 421 -11.24 22.15 -0.51
N GLU A 422 -12.35 22.31 0.19
CA GLU A 422 -13.02 23.60 0.36
C GLU A 422 -12.11 24.59 1.11
N ASN A 423 -11.21 24.08 1.96
CA ASN A 423 -10.15 24.84 2.62
C ASN A 423 -8.80 24.49 1.98
N ASN A 424 -8.01 25.48 1.55
CA ASN A 424 -6.74 25.27 0.85
C ASN A 424 -5.58 24.67 1.68
N ASP A 425 -5.79 24.37 2.97
CA ASP A 425 -4.74 23.94 3.89
C ASP A 425 -4.24 22.52 3.63
N TYR A 426 -5.07 21.69 3.00
CA TYR A 426 -4.74 20.27 2.78
C TYR A 426 -3.49 20.05 1.93
N TYR A 427 -3.25 20.89 0.90
CA TYR A 427 -2.04 20.80 0.08
C TYR A 427 -0.78 21.15 0.87
N LEU A 428 -0.87 22.14 1.76
CA LEU A 428 0.21 22.50 2.67
C LEU A 428 0.52 21.39 3.66
N GLU A 429 -0.49 20.74 4.20
CA GLU A 429 -0.33 19.59 5.09
C GLU A 429 0.42 18.43 4.42
N ILE A 430 0.11 18.10 3.14
CA ILE A 430 0.83 17.07 2.38
C ILE A 430 2.31 17.47 2.25
N LYS A 431 2.59 18.72 1.89
CA LYS A 431 3.94 19.24 1.75
C LYS A 431 4.71 19.18 3.07
N ASN A 432 4.09 19.58 4.18
CA ASN A 432 4.73 19.54 5.50
C ASN A 432 5.07 18.10 5.93
N ARG A 433 4.18 17.13 5.66
CA ARG A 433 4.46 15.71 5.90
C ARG A 433 5.62 15.21 5.06
N TYR A 434 5.67 15.59 3.78
CA TYR A 434 6.77 15.25 2.88
C TYR A 434 8.10 15.78 3.41
N GLU A 435 8.19 17.07 3.75
CA GLU A 435 9.40 17.69 4.26
C GLU A 435 9.89 17.05 5.56
N LEU A 436 8.97 16.75 6.49
CA LEU A 436 9.30 16.08 7.75
C LEU A 436 9.95 14.71 7.49
N ILE A 437 9.33 13.88 6.65
CA ILE A 437 9.83 12.52 6.35
C ILE A 437 11.15 12.59 5.59
N CYS A 438 11.23 13.46 4.58
CA CYS A 438 12.40 13.60 3.74
C CYS A 438 13.63 14.05 4.56
N ASN A 439 13.48 15.09 5.40
CA ASN A 439 14.55 15.57 6.29
C ASN A 439 15.04 14.48 7.24
N TYR A 440 14.13 13.70 7.81
CA TYR A 440 14.51 12.62 8.72
C TYR A 440 15.32 11.53 8.01
N LEU A 441 14.87 11.08 6.84
CA LEU A 441 15.56 10.03 6.07
C LEU A 441 16.92 10.48 5.53
N GLU A 442 17.04 11.72 5.08
CA GLU A 442 18.33 12.29 4.65
C GLU A 442 19.31 12.43 5.83
N ASN A 443 18.82 12.77 7.03
CA ASN A 443 19.65 12.78 8.24
C ASN A 443 20.14 11.38 8.65
N LEU A 444 19.44 10.31 8.23
CA LEU A 444 19.90 8.92 8.36
C LEU A 444 20.92 8.53 7.27
N GLY A 445 21.27 9.43 6.35
CA GLY A 445 22.16 9.17 5.23
C GLY A 445 21.54 8.41 4.07
N LEU A 446 20.21 8.31 4.02
CA LEU A 446 19.50 7.67 2.91
C LEU A 446 19.32 8.65 1.75
N GLN A 447 19.40 8.13 0.54
CA GLN A 447 19.19 8.89 -0.68
C GLN A 447 17.72 8.79 -1.10
N ILE A 448 17.11 9.95 -1.40
CA ILE A 448 15.84 10.04 -2.11
C ILE A 448 16.15 10.09 -3.61
N LEU A 449 15.44 9.29 -4.41
CA LEU A 449 15.72 9.12 -5.83
C LEU A 449 15.60 10.43 -6.62
N THR A 450 14.53 11.18 -6.39
CA THR A 450 14.26 12.44 -7.10
C THR A 450 14.79 13.62 -6.30
N PRO A 451 15.60 14.52 -6.93
CA PRO A 451 16.03 15.77 -6.29
C PRO A 451 14.83 16.61 -5.82
N ARG A 452 14.98 17.29 -4.69
CA ARG A 452 13.87 18.04 -4.04
C ARG A 452 13.15 19.02 -4.96
N GLU A 453 13.89 19.71 -5.83
CA GLU A 453 13.34 20.68 -6.78
C GLU A 453 12.39 20.10 -7.83
N TYR A 454 12.48 18.75 -8.06
CA TYR A 454 11.62 18.00 -8.97
C TYR A 454 10.69 17.05 -8.24
N SER A 455 10.62 17.10 -6.92
CA SER A 455 9.89 16.11 -6.13
C SER A 455 8.40 16.40 -6.06
N SER A 456 7.60 15.35 -6.17
CA SER A 456 6.18 15.36 -5.83
C SER A 456 6.00 15.30 -4.31
N PRO A 457 5.23 16.18 -3.68
CA PRO A 457 4.97 16.08 -2.24
C PRO A 457 4.07 14.90 -1.85
N ALA A 458 3.52 14.20 -2.84
CA ALA A 458 2.61 13.07 -2.62
C ALA A 458 3.33 11.79 -2.17
N ILE A 459 4.56 11.57 -2.67
CA ILE A 459 5.29 10.32 -2.50
C ILE A 459 6.79 10.54 -2.68
N MET A 460 7.60 9.82 -1.92
CA MET A 460 9.04 9.75 -2.12
C MET A 460 9.49 8.32 -2.38
N THR A 461 10.52 8.17 -3.21
CA THR A 461 11.20 6.89 -3.48
C THR A 461 12.55 6.91 -2.80
N VAL A 462 12.73 6.01 -1.84
CA VAL A 462 13.92 5.88 -0.99
C VAL A 462 14.78 4.73 -1.49
N LEU A 463 16.07 4.98 -1.66
CA LEU A 463 17.05 3.97 -2.05
C LEU A 463 17.56 3.27 -0.79
N LEU A 464 17.31 1.97 -0.70
CA LEU A 464 17.91 1.17 0.38
C LEU A 464 19.35 0.80 0.02
N PRO A 465 20.24 0.58 1.04
CA PRO A 465 21.56 0.02 0.81
C PRO A 465 21.51 -1.27 -0.03
N GLU A 466 22.49 -1.49 -0.90
CA GLU A 466 22.49 -2.59 -1.89
C GLU A 466 22.31 -3.99 -1.29
N HIS A 467 22.79 -4.21 -0.06
CA HIS A 467 22.66 -5.49 0.64
C HIS A 467 21.28 -5.71 1.28
N ILE A 468 20.39 -4.70 1.29
CA ILE A 468 19.06 -4.80 1.89
C ILE A 468 18.01 -5.08 0.80
N SER A 469 17.27 -6.18 0.96
CA SER A 469 16.10 -6.48 0.15
C SER A 469 14.95 -5.57 0.53
N SER A 470 14.40 -4.81 -0.44
CA SER A 470 13.23 -3.96 -0.19
C SER A 470 12.00 -4.78 0.20
N LYS A 471 11.89 -6.02 -0.32
CA LYS A 471 10.83 -6.95 0.07
C LYS A 471 10.96 -7.35 1.53
N ASP A 472 12.12 -7.80 1.97
CA ASP A 472 12.33 -8.26 3.35
C ASP A 472 12.16 -7.11 4.35
N PHE A 473 12.73 -5.94 4.03
CA PHE A 473 12.59 -4.74 4.84
C PHE A 473 11.14 -4.25 4.92
N GLY A 474 10.45 -4.20 3.78
CA GLY A 474 9.05 -3.81 3.70
C GLY A 474 8.12 -4.77 4.43
N ASP A 475 8.36 -6.09 4.32
CA ASP A 475 7.63 -7.12 5.07
C ASP A 475 7.79 -6.90 6.59
N ASP A 476 8.99 -6.63 7.07
CA ASP A 476 9.25 -6.39 8.49
C ASP A 476 8.62 -5.07 8.98
N MET A 477 8.63 -4.01 8.17
CA MET A 477 7.89 -2.77 8.48
C MET A 477 6.38 -3.01 8.57
N ALA A 478 5.82 -3.77 7.62
CA ALA A 478 4.40 -4.12 7.62
C ALA A 478 4.01 -4.95 8.86
N LEU A 479 4.87 -5.88 9.29
CA LEU A 479 4.66 -6.65 10.50
C LEU A 479 4.71 -5.80 11.78
N GLN A 480 5.48 -4.71 11.78
CA GLN A 480 5.48 -3.73 12.85
C GLN A 480 4.28 -2.76 12.80
N GLY A 481 3.40 -2.93 11.81
CA GLY A 481 2.18 -2.15 11.64
C GLY A 481 2.34 -0.89 10.78
N TYR A 482 3.39 -0.79 9.96
CA TYR A 482 3.61 0.33 9.04
C TYR A 482 3.66 -0.15 7.59
N TYR A 483 2.59 0.12 6.82
CA TYR A 483 2.51 -0.29 5.43
C TYR A 483 3.20 0.74 4.53
N LEU A 484 4.34 0.36 3.95
CA LEU A 484 5.08 1.08 2.94
C LEU A 484 4.87 0.40 1.58
N HIS A 485 5.13 1.11 0.48
CA HIS A 485 5.02 0.52 -0.85
C HIS A 485 6.37 -0.05 -1.31
N TYR A 486 6.42 -1.37 -1.50
CA TYR A 486 7.61 -2.13 -1.92
C TYR A 486 7.26 -3.36 -2.76
N GLU A 487 5.97 -3.69 -2.91
CA GLU A 487 5.52 -4.96 -3.51
C GLU A 487 5.56 -4.96 -5.04
N SER A 488 5.66 -3.78 -5.68
CA SER A 488 5.79 -3.69 -7.13
C SER A 488 7.10 -4.29 -7.62
N ALA A 489 7.07 -4.98 -8.76
CA ALA A 489 8.23 -5.67 -9.33
C ALA A 489 9.45 -4.75 -9.47
N TYR A 490 9.26 -3.53 -10.00
CA TYR A 490 10.34 -2.55 -10.16
C TYR A 490 10.95 -2.08 -8.84
N LEU A 491 10.17 -2.00 -7.76
CA LEU A 491 10.68 -1.63 -6.43
C LEU A 491 11.57 -2.73 -5.85
N GLN A 492 11.18 -3.99 -6.05
CA GLN A 492 11.96 -5.12 -5.58
C GLN A 492 13.25 -5.28 -6.38
N GLU A 493 13.19 -5.15 -7.72
CA GLU A 493 14.35 -5.22 -8.59
C GLU A 493 15.38 -4.13 -8.28
N LYS A 494 14.92 -2.90 -8.07
CA LYS A 494 15.77 -1.73 -7.82
C LYS A 494 16.12 -1.54 -6.33
N LYS A 495 15.60 -2.38 -5.44
CA LYS A 495 15.75 -2.28 -3.97
C LYS A 495 15.30 -0.91 -3.43
N TRP A 496 14.19 -0.42 -3.97
CA TRP A 496 13.57 0.83 -3.57
C TRP A 496 12.37 0.58 -2.66
N ILE A 497 12.08 1.57 -1.83
CA ILE A 497 10.87 1.61 -1.00
C ILE A 497 10.19 2.97 -1.19
N GLN A 498 8.87 3.00 -1.17
CA GLN A 498 8.15 4.26 -1.30
C GLN A 498 7.33 4.55 -0.05
N ILE A 499 7.32 5.84 0.31
CA ILE A 499 6.55 6.38 1.43
C ILE A 499 5.64 7.47 0.88
N SER A 500 4.33 7.27 1.01
CA SER A 500 3.34 8.24 0.58
C SER A 500 2.95 9.19 1.71
N CYS A 501 2.75 10.45 1.37
CA CYS A 501 2.30 11.52 2.28
C CYS A 501 0.81 11.84 2.16
N LEU A 502 0.06 11.06 1.35
CA LEU A 502 -1.35 11.33 1.04
C LEU A 502 -2.32 11.03 2.19
N SER A 503 -2.00 10.07 3.06
CA SER A 503 -2.81 9.78 4.23
C SER A 503 -2.64 10.87 5.29
N ASN A 504 -3.76 11.31 5.89
CA ASN A 504 -3.73 12.35 6.92
C ASN A 504 -3.25 11.77 8.27
N HIS A 505 -1.92 11.62 8.40
CA HIS A 505 -1.27 11.20 9.64
C HIS A 505 -0.74 12.41 10.41
N ASP A 506 -0.97 12.40 11.73
CA ASP A 506 -0.35 13.35 12.63
C ASP A 506 1.17 13.12 12.73
N GLU A 507 1.92 14.15 13.10
CA GLU A 507 3.37 14.11 13.24
C GLU A 507 3.83 12.99 14.17
N LYS A 508 3.10 12.72 15.26
CA LYS A 508 3.43 11.66 16.21
C LYS A 508 3.41 10.27 15.58
N LYS A 509 2.47 9.99 14.66
CA LYS A 509 2.41 8.71 13.93
C LYS A 509 3.54 8.60 12.92
N ILE A 510 3.86 9.70 12.22
CA ILE A 510 4.97 9.78 11.28
C ILE A 510 6.29 9.50 12.01
N LEU A 511 6.56 10.18 13.11
CA LEU A 511 7.80 9.99 13.88
C LEU A 511 7.93 8.56 14.44
N LYS A 512 6.82 7.91 14.83
CA LYS A 512 6.86 6.50 15.25
C LYS A 512 7.22 5.56 14.11
N MET A 513 6.69 5.80 12.91
CA MET A 513 7.05 5.03 11.72
C MET A 513 8.54 5.23 11.39
N LEU A 514 9.02 6.48 11.40
CA LEU A 514 10.42 6.80 11.12
C LEU A 514 11.37 6.19 12.15
N THR A 515 11.02 6.21 13.44
CA THR A 515 11.79 5.52 14.48
C THR A 515 11.85 4.01 14.26
N ALA A 516 10.73 3.39 13.88
CA ALA A 516 10.72 1.95 13.56
C ALA A 516 11.57 1.65 12.31
N PHE A 517 11.49 2.50 11.30
CA PHE A 517 12.31 2.43 10.08
C PHE A 517 13.81 2.50 10.41
N GLU A 518 14.22 3.49 11.19
CA GLU A 518 15.60 3.68 11.64
C GLU A 518 16.13 2.45 12.39
N LEU A 519 15.39 1.97 13.39
CA LEU A 519 15.78 0.80 14.18
C LEU A 519 15.94 -0.44 13.31
N LEU A 520 15.03 -0.65 12.38
CA LEU A 520 15.09 -1.77 11.45
C LEU A 520 16.27 -1.62 10.48
N LEU A 521 16.52 -0.42 9.95
CA LEU A 521 17.64 -0.12 9.08
C LEU A 521 18.97 -0.42 9.78
N HIS A 522 19.12 0.03 11.03
CA HIS A 522 20.32 -0.27 11.85
C HIS A 522 20.51 -1.77 12.09
N GLN A 523 19.43 -2.53 12.26
CA GLN A 523 19.50 -3.98 12.42
C GLN A 523 20.02 -4.65 11.14
N TYR A 524 19.48 -4.28 9.98
CA TYR A 524 19.90 -4.83 8.68
C TYR A 524 21.34 -4.46 8.30
N THR A 525 21.82 -3.29 8.72
CA THR A 525 23.20 -2.86 8.46
C THR A 525 24.24 -3.54 9.36
N ARG A 526 23.82 -4.04 10.54
CA ARG A 526 24.69 -4.78 11.47
C ARG A 526 24.76 -6.29 11.17
N GLU A 527 23.77 -6.82 10.43
CA GLU A 527 23.76 -8.22 10.03
C GLU A 527 24.79 -8.45 8.91
N PRO A 528 25.67 -9.47 9.01
CA PRO A 528 26.57 -9.80 7.90
C PRO A 528 25.73 -10.14 6.66
N SER A 529 26.15 -9.60 5.51
CA SER A 529 25.58 -9.95 4.20
C SER A 529 25.47 -11.48 4.05
N LYS A 530 24.33 -11.93 3.56
CA LYS A 530 24.03 -13.35 3.31
C LYS A 530 25.02 -13.98 2.36
#